data_a45aa667271588762e840abf1686ebec
#
_entry.id   a45aa667271588762e840abf1686ebec
#
_cell.length_a   1.000
_cell.length_b   1.000
_cell.length_c   1.000
_cell.angle_alpha   90.00
_cell.angle_beta   90.00
_cell.angle_gamma   90.00
#
_symmetry.space_group_name_H-M   'P 1'
#
loop_
_entity.id
_entity.type
_entity.pdbx_description
1 polymer ?
#
loop_
_entity_poly.entity_id
_entity_poly.type
_entity_poly.pdbx_seq_one_letter_code
_entity_poly.pdbx_strand_id
1 'polypeptide(L)'
;IEWVKPNNPNLVLACDIPSGLGTKRFLAADATVTFHAEKQEMMYIDVGEVTVAPLPWPPETVNCGPGDALRYPPLDPSAHKGERGRVLIVGGGPYHGAPILAGRAAARIGCDLIHVAMPRNAVDRATWPDHLIPERLFDEDNLGERGRDEIFELLDEKSFDAVLIGPGLGRLEETTDMAREIIAKLAELEIPTVIDADAIYALDEGVWPKGMAGVATPHARELRMWIWDEKPNKILAEDVSSESRVIIRTGAVDQLTGLEGRYCECTGGHPRMATGGTGDLLAGTVAGLLAQGMTPWSASRLACYVMRVAGMMTANE
;
A
#
# COMPACT_ATOMS: atom_id res chain seq x y z
N ILE A 1 -11.63 34.48 22.05
CA ILE A 1 -10.76 35.51 21.43
C ILE A 1 -11.25 36.91 21.80
N GLU A 2 -12.53 37.20 21.59
CA GLU A 2 -13.11 38.53 21.93
C GLU A 2 -13.04 38.86 23.41
N TRP A 3 -13.07 37.89 24.30
CA TRP A 3 -12.92 38.09 25.75
C TRP A 3 -11.46 38.27 26.17
N VAL A 4 -10.51 37.52 25.59
CA VAL A 4 -9.09 37.52 25.97
C VAL A 4 -8.42 38.86 25.66
N LYS A 5 -8.65 39.43 24.47
CA LYS A 5 -8.03 40.69 24.03
C LYS A 5 -8.33 41.88 24.95
N PRO A 6 -9.59 42.11 25.38
CA PRO A 6 -9.91 43.21 26.31
C PRO A 6 -9.30 43.05 27.71
N ASN A 7 -9.08 41.81 28.14
CA ASN A 7 -8.58 41.54 29.50
C ASN A 7 -7.03 41.51 29.56
N ASN A 8 -6.35 41.58 28.42
CA ASN A 8 -4.89 41.64 28.30
C ASN A 8 -4.13 40.74 29.29
N PRO A 9 -4.29 39.42 29.23
CA PRO A 9 -3.64 38.50 30.15
C PRO A 9 -2.12 38.57 30.01
N ASN A 10 -1.39 38.40 31.11
CA ASN A 10 0.07 38.39 31.14
C ASN A 10 0.68 37.17 30.45
N LEU A 11 -0.10 36.09 30.34
CA LEU A 11 0.30 34.85 29.72
C LEU A 11 -0.93 34.19 29.08
N VAL A 12 -0.76 33.72 27.83
CA VAL A 12 -1.75 32.92 27.13
C VAL A 12 -1.17 31.52 26.91
N LEU A 13 -1.75 30.54 27.58
CA LEU A 13 -1.39 29.14 27.39
C LEU A 13 -2.47 28.44 26.57
N ALA A 14 -2.09 27.87 25.44
CA ALA A 14 -2.99 27.05 24.63
C ALA A 14 -2.91 25.57 25.03
N CYS A 15 -4.09 24.93 25.07
CA CYS A 15 -4.22 23.52 25.32
C CYS A 15 -4.63 22.82 24.02
N ASP A 16 -3.83 21.90 23.55
CA ASP A 16 -3.85 21.19 22.27
C ASP A 16 -3.52 22.09 21.08
N ILE A 17 -4.33 23.07 20.77
CA ILE A 17 -4.07 24.09 19.73
C ILE A 17 -4.56 25.46 20.19
N PRO A 18 -3.90 26.54 19.75
CA PRO A 18 -4.45 27.88 19.95
C PRO A 18 -5.81 28.04 19.25
N SER A 19 -6.76 28.67 19.95
CA SER A 19 -8.10 28.87 19.41
C SER A 19 -8.07 29.62 18.07
N GLY A 20 -8.62 29.00 17.05
CA GLY A 20 -8.68 29.54 15.70
C GLY A 20 -7.44 29.30 14.85
N LEU A 21 -6.51 28.43 15.28
CA LEU A 21 -5.36 28.00 14.46
C LEU A 21 -5.83 27.58 13.06
N GLY A 22 -5.10 27.96 12.01
CA GLY A 22 -5.46 27.71 10.60
C GLY A 22 -6.55 28.64 10.04
N THR A 23 -7.10 29.56 10.81
CA THR A 23 -8.09 30.54 10.36
C THR A 23 -7.52 31.97 10.32
N LYS A 24 -8.26 32.88 9.68
CA LYS A 24 -7.89 34.34 9.65
C LYS A 24 -7.91 35.01 11.03
N ARG A 25 -8.51 34.38 12.03
CA ARG A 25 -8.63 34.88 13.41
C ARG A 25 -8.19 33.78 14.37
N PHE A 26 -6.94 33.81 14.77
CA PHE A 26 -6.47 32.92 15.82
C PHE A 26 -5.95 33.73 17.02
N LEU A 27 -5.94 33.11 18.18
CA LEU A 27 -5.37 33.70 19.39
C LEU A 27 -3.91 33.28 19.49
N ALA A 28 -2.98 34.22 19.36
CA ALA A 28 -1.57 33.93 19.61
C ALA A 28 -1.38 33.48 21.07
N ALA A 29 -0.65 32.40 21.26
CA ALA A 29 -0.29 31.88 22.55
C ALA A 29 1.19 32.14 22.84
N ASP A 30 1.54 32.33 24.13
CA ASP A 30 2.93 32.40 24.56
C ASP A 30 3.55 31.00 24.68
N ALA A 31 2.71 30.01 24.98
CA ALA A 31 3.07 28.60 24.93
C ALA A 31 1.87 27.72 24.57
N THR A 32 2.15 26.59 23.92
CA THR A 32 1.13 25.59 23.54
C THR A 32 1.54 24.21 24.04
N VAL A 33 0.68 23.60 24.87
CA VAL A 33 0.83 22.20 25.23
C VAL A 33 -0.06 21.39 24.31
N THR A 34 0.55 20.76 23.29
CA THR A 34 -0.17 19.91 22.34
C THR A 34 -0.08 18.44 22.73
N PHE A 35 -1.06 17.63 22.34
CA PHE A 35 -1.14 16.24 22.75
C PHE A 35 -0.67 15.30 21.63
N HIS A 36 0.09 14.28 22.01
CA HIS A 36 0.58 13.18 21.19
C HIS A 36 1.61 13.59 20.13
N ALA A 37 1.31 14.57 19.30
CA ALA A 37 2.21 15.09 18.26
C ALA A 37 1.89 16.55 17.95
N GLU A 38 2.86 17.28 17.40
CA GLU A 38 2.61 18.59 16.83
C GLU A 38 1.62 18.51 15.68
N LYS A 39 0.72 19.47 15.57
CA LYS A 39 -0.23 19.56 14.46
C LYS A 39 0.42 20.25 13.30
N GLN A 40 0.07 19.86 12.10
CA GLN A 40 0.72 20.35 10.87
C GLN A 40 0.74 21.88 10.77
N GLU A 41 -0.32 22.56 11.17
CA GLU A 41 -0.43 24.01 11.14
C GLU A 41 0.54 24.71 12.09
N MET A 42 0.96 24.06 13.19
CA MET A 42 1.93 24.62 14.13
C MET A 42 3.32 24.76 13.53
N MET A 43 3.64 24.02 12.48
CA MET A 43 4.94 24.10 11.79
C MET A 43 5.09 25.39 10.98
N TYR A 44 3.98 26.08 10.68
CA TYR A 44 3.96 27.27 9.79
C TYR A 44 3.45 28.53 10.47
N ILE A 45 2.90 28.43 11.69
CA ILE A 45 2.28 29.53 12.42
C ILE A 45 2.93 29.59 13.80
N ASP A 46 3.31 30.78 14.22
CA ASP A 46 3.86 31.01 15.57
C ASP A 46 2.75 30.76 16.63
N VAL A 47 2.94 29.71 17.38
CA VAL A 47 2.03 29.26 18.45
C VAL A 47 2.70 29.31 19.83
N GLY A 48 3.81 30.06 19.95
CA GLY A 48 4.63 30.15 21.14
C GLY A 48 5.48 28.89 21.36
N GLU A 49 5.98 28.73 22.59
CA GLU A 49 6.77 27.56 22.95
C GLU A 49 5.91 26.29 22.93
N VAL A 50 6.27 25.30 22.09
CA VAL A 50 5.50 24.08 21.94
C VAL A 50 6.06 22.96 22.84
N THR A 51 5.19 22.43 23.67
CA THR A 51 5.45 21.22 24.47
C THR A 51 4.50 20.10 24.02
N VAL A 52 5.05 18.97 23.57
CA VAL A 52 4.25 17.79 23.24
C VAL A 52 4.04 16.94 24.49
N ALA A 53 2.80 16.89 24.97
CA ALA A 53 2.42 16.02 26.07
C ALA A 53 2.12 14.60 25.52
N PRO A 54 2.85 13.55 25.91
CA PRO A 54 2.58 12.20 25.43
C PRO A 54 1.25 11.72 26.00
N LEU A 55 0.39 11.16 25.13
CA LEU A 55 -0.80 10.44 25.56
C LEU A 55 -0.50 8.95 25.59
N PRO A 56 -0.86 8.22 26.63
CA PRO A 56 -0.66 6.78 26.74
C PRO A 56 -1.74 6.06 25.89
N TRP A 57 -1.63 6.17 24.55
CA TRP A 57 -2.53 5.45 23.66
C TRP A 57 -2.32 3.95 23.81
N PRO A 58 -3.39 3.15 23.93
CA PRO A 58 -3.27 1.71 23.80
C PRO A 58 -2.64 1.32 22.46
N PRO A 59 -1.80 0.27 22.40
CA PRO A 59 -1.20 -0.19 21.16
C PRO A 59 -2.20 -0.40 20.02
N GLU A 60 -3.43 -0.77 20.34
CA GLU A 60 -4.53 -0.99 19.41
C GLU A 60 -4.96 0.28 18.67
N THR A 61 -4.67 1.46 19.19
CA THR A 61 -4.99 2.73 18.51
C THR A 61 -3.97 3.12 17.45
N VAL A 62 -2.73 2.67 17.60
CA VAL A 62 -1.64 2.95 16.64
C VAL A 62 -1.44 1.82 15.64
N ASN A 63 -1.83 0.58 15.98
CA ASN A 63 -1.74 -0.60 15.13
C ASN A 63 -2.92 -0.69 14.14
N CYS A 64 -2.85 -1.63 13.20
CA CYS A 64 -3.95 -1.90 12.28
C CYS A 64 -5.20 -2.34 13.05
N GLY A 65 -6.36 -1.82 12.67
CA GLY A 65 -7.60 -2.10 13.36
C GLY A 65 -8.84 -1.65 12.59
N PRO A 66 -10.04 -1.78 13.20
CA PRO A 66 -11.30 -1.44 12.53
C PRO A 66 -11.39 0.03 12.12
N GLY A 67 -10.65 0.94 12.77
CA GLY A 67 -10.58 2.35 12.41
C GLY A 67 -9.99 2.60 11.00
N ASP A 68 -9.18 1.68 10.49
CA ASP A 68 -8.62 1.80 9.14
C ASP A 68 -9.71 1.71 8.06
N ALA A 69 -10.86 1.08 8.35
CA ALA A 69 -12.02 1.04 7.45
C ALA A 69 -12.67 2.41 7.20
N LEU A 70 -12.47 3.37 8.11
CA LEU A 70 -12.98 4.75 7.93
C LEU A 70 -12.29 5.49 6.76
N ARG A 71 -11.15 4.99 6.30
CA ARG A 71 -10.41 5.54 5.15
C ARG A 71 -10.78 4.86 3.82
N TYR A 72 -11.64 3.84 3.87
CA TYR A 72 -12.17 3.23 2.65
C TYR A 72 -12.98 4.26 1.87
N PRO A 73 -12.76 4.40 0.55
CA PRO A 73 -13.45 5.41 -0.25
C PRO A 73 -14.98 5.23 -0.19
N PRO A 74 -15.73 6.31 -0.03
CA PRO A 74 -17.19 6.23 -0.05
C PRO A 74 -17.67 5.72 -1.41
N LEU A 75 -18.69 4.85 -1.38
CA LEU A 75 -19.31 4.36 -2.61
C LEU A 75 -20.21 5.48 -3.20
N ASP A 76 -19.89 5.89 -4.42
CA ASP A 76 -20.76 6.79 -5.17
C ASP A 76 -21.92 5.99 -5.80
N PRO A 77 -23.19 6.25 -5.44
CA PRO A 77 -24.32 5.55 -6.03
C PRO A 77 -24.49 5.78 -7.54
N SER A 78 -23.84 6.82 -8.08
CA SER A 78 -23.88 7.16 -9.51
C SER A 78 -22.67 6.61 -10.28
N ALA A 79 -21.73 5.95 -9.62
CA ALA A 79 -20.53 5.45 -10.25
C ALA A 79 -20.81 4.45 -11.38
N HIS A 80 -20.08 4.59 -12.48
CA HIS A 80 -20.11 3.71 -13.63
C HIS A 80 -18.95 2.69 -13.59
N LYS A 81 -19.07 1.70 -14.48
CA LYS A 81 -18.00 0.69 -14.67
C LYS A 81 -16.66 1.36 -15.01
N GLY A 82 -15.61 1.01 -14.26
CA GLY A 82 -14.25 1.54 -14.39
C GLY A 82 -13.93 2.72 -13.48
N GLU A 83 -14.89 3.22 -12.69
CA GLU A 83 -14.68 4.35 -11.77
C GLU A 83 -14.27 3.92 -10.35
N ARG A 84 -14.36 2.60 -10.05
CA ARG A 84 -13.95 2.05 -8.76
C ARG A 84 -12.61 1.32 -8.82
N GLY A 85 -11.78 1.71 -9.75
CA GLY A 85 -10.42 1.24 -9.92
C GLY A 85 -10.24 0.15 -10.97
N ARG A 86 -9.13 0.28 -11.68
CA ARG A 86 -8.63 -0.66 -12.70
C ARG A 86 -7.28 -1.18 -12.27
N VAL A 87 -7.18 -2.48 -12.07
CA VAL A 87 -5.93 -3.14 -11.67
C VAL A 87 -5.40 -3.96 -12.83
N LEU A 88 -4.11 -3.84 -13.11
CA LEU A 88 -3.36 -4.82 -13.88
C LEU A 88 -2.56 -5.70 -12.92
N ILE A 89 -2.67 -7.00 -13.07
CA ILE A 89 -1.85 -7.99 -12.37
C ILE A 89 -0.91 -8.64 -13.38
N VAL A 90 0.38 -8.45 -13.20
CA VAL A 90 1.43 -9.09 -14.00
C VAL A 90 2.01 -10.25 -13.20
N GLY A 91 1.77 -11.45 -13.68
CA GLY A 91 2.18 -12.64 -12.93
C GLY A 91 2.06 -13.91 -13.74
N GLY A 92 2.10 -15.04 -13.06
CA GLY A 92 2.00 -16.34 -13.69
C GLY A 92 3.25 -16.71 -14.52
N GLY A 93 3.26 -17.95 -14.85
CA GLY A 93 4.34 -18.66 -15.48
C GLY A 93 4.30 -20.07 -14.95
N PRO A 94 5.26 -20.48 -14.11
CA PRO A 94 5.19 -21.78 -13.46
C PRO A 94 3.99 -21.91 -12.51
N TYR A 95 3.54 -20.81 -11.90
CA TYR A 95 2.44 -20.80 -10.90
C TYR A 95 1.28 -19.89 -11.34
N HIS A 96 0.40 -20.41 -12.21
CA HIS A 96 -0.74 -19.66 -12.74
C HIS A 96 -1.85 -19.34 -11.74
N GLY A 97 -1.92 -20.02 -10.60
CA GLY A 97 -2.96 -19.81 -9.58
C GLY A 97 -2.78 -18.53 -8.75
N ALA A 98 -1.54 -18.11 -8.52
CA ALA A 98 -1.21 -16.95 -7.67
C ALA A 98 -1.83 -15.63 -8.18
N PRO A 99 -1.65 -15.22 -9.46
CA PRO A 99 -2.28 -14.00 -9.97
C PRO A 99 -3.81 -14.08 -10.01
N ILE A 100 -4.40 -15.26 -10.17
CA ILE A 100 -5.86 -15.46 -10.08
C ILE A 100 -6.36 -15.21 -8.65
N LEU A 101 -5.64 -15.71 -7.63
CA LEU A 101 -5.98 -15.45 -6.23
C LEU A 101 -5.89 -13.95 -5.90
N ALA A 102 -4.83 -13.28 -6.35
CA ALA A 102 -4.69 -11.84 -6.20
C ALA A 102 -5.83 -11.07 -6.87
N GLY A 103 -6.22 -11.46 -8.09
CA GLY A 103 -7.33 -10.85 -8.81
C GLY A 103 -8.67 -11.03 -8.10
N ARG A 104 -8.91 -12.20 -7.54
CA ARG A 104 -10.13 -12.45 -6.72
C ARG A 104 -10.17 -11.57 -5.49
N ALA A 105 -9.04 -11.35 -4.83
CA ALA A 105 -8.96 -10.47 -3.67
C ALA A 105 -9.20 -9.01 -4.05
N ALA A 106 -8.61 -8.53 -5.15
CA ALA A 106 -8.85 -7.19 -5.68
C ALA A 106 -10.33 -6.95 -6.00
N ALA A 107 -11.00 -7.92 -6.61
CA ALA A 107 -12.44 -7.85 -6.87
C ALA A 107 -13.27 -7.82 -5.57
N ARG A 108 -12.90 -8.65 -4.60
CA ARG A 108 -13.62 -8.73 -3.31
C ARG A 108 -13.52 -7.48 -2.48
N ILE A 109 -12.41 -6.74 -2.57
CA ILE A 109 -12.24 -5.47 -1.86
C ILE A 109 -12.91 -4.29 -2.61
N GLY A 110 -13.56 -4.52 -3.74
CA GLY A 110 -14.39 -3.54 -4.42
C GLY A 110 -13.80 -2.97 -5.72
N CYS A 111 -12.61 -3.40 -6.14
CA CYS A 111 -12.07 -3.01 -7.45
C CYS A 111 -12.96 -3.51 -8.58
N ASP A 112 -13.13 -2.70 -9.60
CA ASP A 112 -14.15 -2.86 -10.63
C ASP A 112 -13.66 -3.63 -11.87
N LEU A 113 -12.45 -3.32 -12.36
CA LEU A 113 -11.86 -3.96 -13.52
C LEU A 113 -10.50 -4.56 -13.16
N ILE A 114 -10.36 -5.86 -13.31
CA ILE A 114 -9.13 -6.58 -13.00
C ILE A 114 -8.63 -7.31 -14.22
N HIS A 115 -7.54 -6.83 -14.78
CA HIS A 115 -6.82 -7.46 -15.86
C HIS A 115 -5.68 -8.31 -15.30
N VAL A 116 -5.48 -9.51 -15.85
CA VAL A 116 -4.44 -10.42 -15.39
C VAL A 116 -3.61 -10.85 -16.59
N ALA A 117 -2.39 -10.29 -16.70
CA ALA A 117 -1.45 -10.57 -17.76
C ALA A 117 -0.54 -11.74 -17.36
N MET A 118 -0.57 -12.80 -18.15
CA MET A 118 0.23 -14.01 -17.94
C MET A 118 0.74 -14.59 -19.27
N PRO A 119 1.86 -15.33 -19.24
CA PRO A 119 2.30 -16.16 -20.38
C PRO A 119 1.17 -17.09 -20.86
N ARG A 120 1.11 -17.31 -22.17
CA ARG A 120 -0.04 -17.99 -22.81
C ARG A 120 -0.37 -19.36 -22.22
N ASN A 121 0.64 -20.18 -21.91
CA ASN A 121 0.41 -21.49 -21.33
C ASN A 121 -0.12 -21.42 -19.90
N ALA A 122 0.22 -20.37 -19.14
CA ALA A 122 -0.34 -20.12 -17.81
C ALA A 122 -1.81 -19.70 -17.91
N VAL A 123 -2.17 -18.87 -18.90
CA VAL A 123 -3.56 -18.49 -19.20
C VAL A 123 -4.38 -19.72 -19.60
N ASP A 124 -3.84 -20.56 -20.47
CA ASP A 124 -4.55 -21.73 -21.03
C ASP A 124 -4.78 -22.83 -19.95
N ARG A 125 -3.90 -22.93 -18.96
CA ARG A 125 -4.04 -23.85 -17.81
C ARG A 125 -4.98 -23.34 -16.72
N ALA A 126 -5.23 -22.03 -16.66
CA ALA A 126 -5.98 -21.43 -15.60
C ALA A 126 -7.50 -21.66 -15.71
N THR A 127 -8.18 -21.76 -14.58
CA THR A 127 -9.64 -21.66 -14.52
C THR A 127 -10.02 -20.23 -14.18
N TRP A 128 -10.63 -19.55 -15.13
CA TRP A 128 -10.91 -18.12 -15.04
C TRP A 128 -12.25 -17.86 -14.33
N PRO A 129 -12.25 -17.03 -13.28
CA PRO A 129 -13.47 -16.45 -12.75
C PRO A 129 -14.06 -15.44 -13.74
N ASP A 130 -15.39 -15.37 -13.83
CA ASP A 130 -16.10 -14.51 -14.79
C ASP A 130 -15.80 -13.01 -14.70
N HIS A 131 -15.28 -12.56 -13.56
CA HIS A 131 -14.98 -11.16 -13.27
C HIS A 131 -13.51 -10.75 -13.50
N LEU A 132 -12.65 -11.68 -13.89
CA LEU A 132 -11.26 -11.39 -14.25
C LEU A 132 -11.10 -11.36 -15.76
N ILE A 133 -10.33 -10.42 -16.25
CA ILE A 133 -10.06 -10.22 -17.68
C ILE A 133 -8.67 -10.77 -17.98
N PRO A 134 -8.55 -11.91 -18.69
CA PRO A 134 -7.25 -12.46 -19.06
C PRO A 134 -6.60 -11.60 -20.16
N GLU A 135 -5.35 -11.21 -19.93
CA GLU A 135 -4.45 -10.64 -20.93
C GLU A 135 -3.40 -11.72 -21.26
N ARG A 136 -3.56 -12.34 -22.41
CA ARG A 136 -2.76 -13.48 -22.85
C ARG A 136 -1.52 -13.00 -23.56
N LEU A 137 -0.37 -13.07 -22.88
CA LEU A 137 0.91 -12.67 -23.44
C LEU A 137 1.41 -13.69 -24.49
N PHE A 138 2.27 -13.22 -25.37
CA PHE A 138 2.84 -14.03 -26.45
C PHE A 138 3.78 -15.13 -25.94
N ASP A 139 4.52 -14.85 -24.88
CA ASP A 139 5.48 -15.80 -24.30
C ASP A 139 4.78 -17.08 -23.84
N GLU A 140 5.49 -18.22 -23.95
CA GLU A 140 4.88 -19.53 -23.71
C GLU A 140 4.68 -19.82 -22.22
N ASP A 141 5.77 -20.00 -21.49
CA ASP A 141 5.75 -20.51 -20.12
C ASP A 141 6.20 -19.50 -19.08
N ASN A 142 7.05 -18.54 -19.46
CA ASN A 142 7.61 -17.53 -18.57
C ASN A 142 7.58 -16.16 -19.25
N LEU A 143 7.54 -15.10 -18.48
CA LEU A 143 7.60 -13.74 -18.98
C LEU A 143 8.99 -13.49 -19.59
N GLY A 144 9.00 -13.11 -20.85
CA GLY A 144 10.17 -12.75 -21.65
C GLY A 144 10.02 -11.36 -22.27
N GLU A 145 10.92 -11.03 -23.23
CA GLU A 145 10.96 -9.70 -23.87
C GLU A 145 9.66 -9.33 -24.57
N ARG A 146 9.03 -10.29 -25.28
CA ARG A 146 7.78 -10.01 -26.00
C ARG A 146 6.63 -9.70 -25.07
N GLY A 147 6.49 -10.46 -23.99
CA GLY A 147 5.46 -10.22 -22.98
C GLY A 147 5.67 -8.89 -22.25
N ARG A 148 6.92 -8.49 -22.00
CA ARG A 148 7.24 -7.15 -21.51
C ARG A 148 6.76 -6.08 -22.49
N ASP A 149 7.03 -6.20 -23.77
CA ASP A 149 6.63 -5.23 -24.79
C ASP A 149 5.09 -5.12 -24.88
N GLU A 150 4.38 -6.26 -24.85
CA GLU A 150 2.92 -6.28 -24.80
C GLU A 150 2.34 -5.64 -23.52
N ILE A 151 3.04 -5.80 -22.38
CA ILE A 151 2.65 -5.10 -21.15
C ILE A 151 2.84 -3.58 -21.30
N PHE A 152 3.90 -3.12 -21.97
CA PHE A 152 4.11 -1.70 -22.25
C PHE A 152 3.02 -1.17 -23.19
N GLU A 153 2.68 -1.88 -24.26
CA GLU A 153 1.56 -1.53 -25.13
C GLU A 153 0.24 -1.46 -24.36
N LEU A 154 -0.02 -2.43 -23.48
CA LEU A 154 -1.21 -2.46 -22.65
C LEU A 154 -1.30 -1.26 -21.68
N LEU A 155 -0.17 -0.83 -21.12
CA LEU A 155 -0.08 0.35 -20.26
C LEU A 155 -0.30 1.66 -21.04
N ASP A 156 0.12 1.71 -22.31
CA ASP A 156 -0.09 2.87 -23.19
C ASP A 156 -1.54 2.94 -23.72
N GLU A 157 -2.17 1.80 -23.99
CA GLU A 157 -3.54 1.72 -24.54
C GLU A 157 -4.64 1.87 -23.46
N LYS A 158 -4.39 1.37 -22.27
CA LYS A 158 -5.37 1.31 -21.18
C LYS A 158 -4.83 2.06 -19.95
N SER A 159 -5.66 2.88 -19.34
CA SER A 159 -5.32 3.46 -18.05
C SER A 159 -5.55 2.45 -16.93
N PHE A 160 -4.55 2.24 -16.09
CA PHE A 160 -4.64 1.46 -14.86
C PHE A 160 -4.38 2.37 -13.66
N ASP A 161 -5.17 2.19 -12.60
CA ASP A 161 -5.07 2.98 -11.38
C ASP A 161 -4.07 2.37 -10.38
N ALA A 162 -3.77 1.08 -10.52
CA ALA A 162 -2.71 0.39 -9.81
C ALA A 162 -2.25 -0.87 -10.56
N VAL A 163 -1.01 -1.28 -10.32
CA VAL A 163 -0.45 -2.52 -10.85
C VAL A 163 0.07 -3.40 -9.71
N LEU A 164 -0.18 -4.70 -9.80
CA LEU A 164 0.47 -5.72 -8.99
C LEU A 164 1.40 -6.54 -9.88
N ILE A 165 2.65 -6.67 -9.48
CA ILE A 165 3.63 -7.50 -10.19
C ILE A 165 4.28 -8.51 -9.25
N GLY A 166 4.41 -9.76 -9.71
CA GLY A 166 5.20 -10.77 -9.02
C GLY A 166 4.54 -12.11 -8.76
N PRO A 167 3.24 -12.18 -8.43
CA PRO A 167 2.60 -13.45 -8.08
C PRO A 167 2.83 -14.53 -9.14
N GLY A 168 3.61 -15.56 -8.80
CA GLY A 168 3.81 -16.73 -9.64
C GLY A 168 4.66 -16.54 -10.90
N LEU A 169 5.43 -15.47 -11.03
CA LEU A 169 6.31 -15.20 -12.18
C LEU A 169 7.42 -16.26 -12.37
N GLY A 170 7.91 -16.84 -11.28
CA GLY A 170 9.12 -17.64 -11.28
C GLY A 170 10.38 -16.76 -11.22
N ARG A 171 11.56 -17.44 -11.16
CA ARG A 171 12.84 -16.76 -10.86
C ARG A 171 13.89 -17.04 -11.92
N LEU A 172 13.48 -17.17 -13.17
CA LEU A 172 14.44 -17.19 -14.28
C LEU A 172 15.09 -15.81 -14.39
N GLU A 173 16.36 -15.75 -14.71
CA GLU A 173 17.11 -14.51 -14.84
C GLU A 173 16.43 -13.57 -15.84
N GLU A 174 16.09 -14.07 -17.03
CA GLU A 174 15.35 -13.32 -18.05
C GLU A 174 14.04 -12.74 -17.49
N THR A 175 13.22 -13.55 -16.80
CA THR A 175 11.95 -13.11 -16.20
C THR A 175 12.16 -12.02 -15.14
N THR A 176 13.23 -12.16 -14.35
CA THR A 176 13.59 -11.16 -13.32
C THR A 176 14.01 -9.85 -13.96
N ASP A 177 14.76 -9.89 -15.06
CA ASP A 177 15.16 -8.69 -15.81
C ASP A 177 13.95 -8.00 -16.44
N MET A 178 13.03 -8.75 -17.04
CA MET A 178 11.79 -8.20 -17.58
C MET A 178 10.92 -7.57 -16.46
N ALA A 179 10.82 -8.21 -15.32
CA ALA A 179 10.12 -7.64 -14.17
C ALA A 179 10.75 -6.31 -13.70
N ARG A 180 12.09 -6.22 -13.70
CA ARG A 180 12.81 -4.97 -13.38
C ARG A 180 12.49 -3.85 -14.35
N GLU A 181 12.47 -4.13 -15.66
CA GLU A 181 12.13 -3.16 -16.68
C GLU A 181 10.69 -2.69 -16.59
N ILE A 182 9.75 -3.61 -16.30
CA ILE A 182 8.34 -3.26 -16.06
C ILE A 182 8.19 -2.36 -14.83
N ILE A 183 8.86 -2.68 -13.73
CA ILE A 183 8.85 -1.85 -12.51
C ILE A 183 9.40 -0.44 -12.80
N ALA A 184 10.48 -0.33 -13.57
CA ALA A 184 11.03 0.95 -13.97
C ALA A 184 10.03 1.76 -14.82
N LYS A 185 9.35 1.13 -15.77
CA LYS A 185 8.31 1.75 -16.59
C LYS A 185 7.12 2.22 -15.77
N LEU A 186 6.67 1.43 -14.79
CA LEU A 186 5.59 1.80 -13.89
C LEU A 186 5.94 3.01 -13.01
N ALA A 187 7.21 3.10 -12.59
CA ALA A 187 7.72 4.26 -11.85
C ALA A 187 7.74 5.53 -12.73
N GLU A 188 8.14 5.42 -14.00
CA GLU A 188 8.09 6.53 -14.97
C GLU A 188 6.67 7.03 -15.23
N LEU A 189 5.70 6.11 -15.28
CA LEU A 189 4.29 6.41 -15.50
C LEU A 189 3.57 6.86 -14.21
N GLU A 190 4.28 6.89 -13.08
CA GLU A 190 3.73 7.23 -11.75
C GLU A 190 2.53 6.37 -11.33
N ILE A 191 2.44 5.13 -11.83
CA ILE A 191 1.34 4.21 -11.49
C ILE A 191 1.63 3.55 -10.14
N PRO A 192 0.73 3.66 -9.14
CA PRO A 192 0.89 2.99 -7.85
C PRO A 192 1.07 1.48 -8.02
N THR A 193 2.16 0.94 -7.47
CA THR A 193 2.55 -0.44 -7.74
C THR A 193 2.69 -1.26 -6.47
N VAL A 194 2.16 -2.48 -6.48
CA VAL A 194 2.43 -3.52 -5.48
C VAL A 194 3.46 -4.48 -6.04
N ILE A 195 4.57 -4.66 -5.31
CA ILE A 195 5.64 -5.60 -5.65
C ILE A 195 5.58 -6.76 -4.65
N ASP A 196 5.30 -7.95 -5.15
CA ASP A 196 5.12 -9.13 -4.33
C ASP A 196 5.91 -10.34 -4.86
N ALA A 197 6.14 -11.30 -4.01
CA ALA A 197 6.68 -12.61 -4.36
C ALA A 197 7.95 -12.53 -5.25
N ASP A 198 7.90 -13.15 -6.44
CA ASP A 198 9.09 -13.28 -7.30
C ASP A 198 9.59 -11.94 -7.85
N ALA A 199 8.74 -10.89 -7.95
CA ALA A 199 9.19 -9.56 -8.39
C ALA A 199 10.05 -8.82 -7.34
N ILE A 200 10.04 -9.23 -6.08
CA ILE A 200 10.94 -8.67 -5.05
C ILE A 200 12.40 -8.94 -5.42
N TYR A 201 12.68 -10.04 -6.13
CA TYR A 201 14.03 -10.38 -6.61
C TYR A 201 14.49 -9.53 -7.80
N ALA A 202 13.59 -8.77 -8.41
CA ALA A 202 13.92 -7.80 -9.45
C ALA A 202 14.36 -6.43 -8.88
N LEU A 203 14.18 -6.20 -7.58
CA LEU A 203 14.62 -4.98 -6.92
C LEU A 203 16.13 -5.00 -6.68
N ASP A 204 16.77 -3.86 -6.87
CA ASP A 204 18.17 -3.69 -6.51
C ASP A 204 18.33 -3.74 -4.99
N GLU A 205 19.47 -4.28 -4.52
CA GLU A 205 19.75 -4.47 -3.10
C GLU A 205 19.69 -3.13 -2.35
N GLY A 206 18.81 -3.06 -1.35
CA GLY A 206 18.65 -1.87 -0.52
C GLY A 206 18.06 -0.65 -1.20
N VAL A 207 17.48 -0.78 -2.40
CA VAL A 207 16.97 0.35 -3.16
C VAL A 207 15.47 0.23 -3.41
N TRP A 208 14.73 1.29 -3.14
CA TRP A 208 13.34 1.43 -3.62
C TRP A 208 13.35 2.04 -5.02
N PRO A 209 12.51 1.56 -5.97
CA PRO A 209 12.44 2.12 -7.31
C PRO A 209 12.17 3.63 -7.28
N LYS A 210 13.04 4.41 -7.93
CA LYS A 210 12.98 5.86 -7.92
C LYS A 210 11.65 6.37 -8.49
N GLY A 211 11.02 7.31 -7.79
CA GLY A 211 9.74 7.91 -8.23
C GLY A 211 8.51 7.05 -7.98
N MET A 212 8.64 5.77 -7.65
CA MET A 212 7.50 4.87 -7.51
C MET A 212 6.78 5.06 -6.18
N ALA A 213 5.50 5.35 -6.24
CA ALA A 213 4.57 5.17 -5.13
C ALA A 213 4.09 3.72 -5.08
N GLY A 214 4.04 3.09 -3.90
CA GLY A 214 3.57 1.71 -3.85
C GLY A 214 3.87 0.96 -2.55
N VAL A 215 3.68 -0.34 -2.63
CA VAL A 215 3.80 -1.27 -1.50
C VAL A 215 4.62 -2.49 -1.92
N ALA A 216 5.60 -2.87 -1.11
CA ALA A 216 6.24 -4.17 -1.23
C ALA A 216 5.78 -5.08 -0.08
N THR A 217 5.52 -6.36 -0.38
CA THR A 217 4.93 -7.32 0.56
C THR A 217 5.86 -8.51 0.90
N PRO A 218 7.16 -8.28 1.16
CA PRO A 218 8.10 -9.36 1.40
C PRO A 218 7.79 -10.16 2.66
N HIS A 219 7.94 -11.47 2.59
CA HIS A 219 8.11 -12.27 3.80
C HIS A 219 9.55 -12.11 4.35
N ALA A 220 9.81 -12.59 5.56
CA ALA A 220 11.10 -12.36 6.24
C ALA A 220 12.34 -12.80 5.43
N ARG A 221 12.23 -13.81 4.56
CA ARG A 221 13.35 -14.28 3.73
C ARG A 221 13.58 -13.35 2.53
N GLU A 222 12.51 -12.92 1.85
CA GLU A 222 12.58 -11.97 0.74
C GLU A 222 13.10 -10.62 1.22
N LEU A 223 12.61 -10.15 2.36
CA LEU A 223 13.10 -8.90 2.96
C LEU A 223 14.60 -8.96 3.20
N ARG A 224 15.13 -10.07 3.77
CA ARG A 224 16.57 -10.22 3.98
C ARG A 224 17.36 -10.29 2.68
N MET A 225 16.81 -10.85 1.62
CA MET A 225 17.47 -10.90 0.31
C MET A 225 17.55 -9.51 -0.31
N TRP A 226 16.52 -8.71 -0.13
CA TRP A 226 16.45 -7.36 -0.70
C TRP A 226 17.22 -6.32 0.14
N ILE A 227 17.13 -6.38 1.46
CA ILE A 227 17.63 -5.31 2.36
C ILE A 227 18.91 -5.70 3.08
N TRP A 228 19.27 -6.99 3.14
CA TRP A 228 20.40 -7.55 3.88
C TRP A 228 20.44 -7.03 5.33
N ASP A 229 21.34 -6.10 5.68
CA ASP A 229 21.51 -5.53 7.03
C ASP A 229 20.84 -4.15 7.19
N GLU A 230 20.22 -3.60 6.13
CA GLU A 230 19.58 -2.30 6.19
C GLU A 230 18.23 -2.37 6.91
N LYS A 231 17.88 -1.27 7.57
CA LYS A 231 16.55 -1.13 8.15
C LYS A 231 15.56 -0.68 7.08
N PRO A 232 14.32 -1.22 7.04
CA PRO A 232 13.32 -0.83 6.05
C PRO A 232 13.12 0.69 5.91
N ASN A 233 13.20 1.44 6.99
CA ASN A 233 13.03 2.90 6.98
C ASN A 233 14.14 3.66 6.25
N LYS A 234 15.36 3.11 6.10
CA LYS A 234 16.43 3.75 5.33
C LYS A 234 16.16 3.71 3.83
N ILE A 235 15.59 2.62 3.33
CA ILE A 235 15.29 2.40 1.92
C ILE A 235 14.17 3.32 1.45
N LEU A 236 13.27 3.67 2.36
CA LEU A 236 12.12 4.51 2.06
C LEU A 236 12.45 6.01 2.05
N ALA A 237 13.65 6.42 2.45
CA ALA A 237 14.00 7.78 2.85
C ALA A 237 14.23 8.81 1.73
N GLU A 238 13.89 8.55 0.46
CA GLU A 238 14.17 9.50 -0.63
C GLU A 238 12.91 10.13 -1.24
N ASP A 239 12.91 11.47 -1.30
CA ASP A 239 12.19 12.42 -2.19
C ASP A 239 10.70 12.23 -2.50
N VAL A 240 9.89 11.62 -1.64
CA VAL A 240 8.44 11.43 -1.87
C VAL A 240 7.64 11.69 -0.60
N SER A 241 6.37 12.04 -0.74
CA SER A 241 5.49 12.26 0.42
C SER A 241 5.46 11.05 1.37
N SER A 242 5.28 11.29 2.65
CA SER A 242 5.35 10.29 3.73
C SER A 242 4.39 9.09 3.59
N GLU A 243 3.40 9.17 2.69
CA GLU A 243 2.40 8.11 2.48
C GLU A 243 2.59 7.31 1.19
N SER A 244 3.60 7.60 0.38
CA SER A 244 3.74 7.01 -0.95
C SER A 244 4.47 5.68 -1.01
N ARG A 245 5.16 5.24 0.05
CA ARG A 245 5.94 4.00 0.05
C ARG A 245 5.73 3.22 1.34
N VAL A 246 5.48 1.92 1.22
CA VAL A 246 5.28 1.03 2.38
C VAL A 246 5.93 -0.32 2.14
N ILE A 247 6.57 -0.86 3.15
CA ILE A 247 7.00 -2.25 3.19
C ILE A 247 6.15 -2.99 4.22
N ILE A 248 5.44 -4.01 3.78
CA ILE A 248 4.70 -4.94 4.65
C ILE A 248 5.56 -6.19 4.81
N ARG A 249 6.26 -6.31 5.93
CA ARG A 249 6.89 -7.60 6.27
C ARG A 249 5.81 -8.56 6.76
N THR A 250 5.48 -9.54 5.93
CA THR A 250 4.45 -10.52 6.24
C THR A 250 4.94 -11.58 7.22
N GLY A 251 4.05 -12.05 8.11
CA GLY A 251 4.38 -13.06 9.11
C GLY A 251 3.23 -13.41 10.04
N ALA A 252 3.51 -14.02 11.19
CA ALA A 252 2.52 -14.23 12.25
C ALA A 252 1.95 -12.89 12.76
N VAL A 253 2.77 -11.87 12.78
CA VAL A 253 2.40 -10.46 12.92
C VAL A 253 2.94 -9.75 11.67
N ASP A 254 2.08 -9.04 10.95
CA ASP A 254 2.53 -8.22 9.83
C ASP A 254 3.09 -6.91 10.38
N GLN A 255 4.27 -6.52 9.89
CA GLN A 255 4.95 -5.30 10.29
C GLN A 255 5.00 -4.34 9.12
N LEU A 256 4.37 -3.19 9.28
CA LEU A 256 4.28 -2.16 8.25
C LEU A 256 5.27 -1.05 8.58
N THR A 257 6.14 -0.75 7.64
CA THR A 257 7.08 0.36 7.72
C THR A 257 6.79 1.34 6.58
N GLY A 258 6.59 2.59 6.92
CA GLY A 258 6.43 3.69 5.97
C GLY A 258 7.59 4.69 6.11
N LEU A 259 7.51 5.79 5.35
CA LEU A 259 8.46 6.90 5.42
C LEU A 259 8.47 7.56 6.80
N GLU A 260 9.52 8.33 7.09
CA GLU A 260 9.68 9.14 8.31
C GLU A 260 9.55 8.32 9.62
N GLY A 261 9.89 7.01 9.56
CA GLY A 261 9.83 6.14 10.73
C GLY A 261 8.41 5.69 11.10
N ARG A 262 7.41 5.89 10.24
CA ARG A 262 6.07 5.32 10.43
C ARG A 262 6.16 3.81 10.57
N TYR A 263 5.59 3.31 11.62
CA TYR A 263 5.56 1.88 11.93
C TYR A 263 4.24 1.51 12.57
N CYS A 264 3.68 0.38 12.19
CA CYS A 264 2.59 -0.25 12.90
C CYS A 264 2.62 -1.77 12.72
N GLU A 265 1.89 -2.47 13.54
CA GLU A 265 1.73 -3.92 13.48
C GLU A 265 0.28 -4.29 13.21
N CYS A 266 0.10 -5.44 12.57
CA CYS A 266 -1.20 -6.07 12.42
C CYS A 266 -1.16 -7.46 13.03
N THR A 267 -1.86 -7.62 14.14
CA THR A 267 -1.98 -8.86 14.90
C THR A 267 -3.32 -9.57 14.62
N GLY A 268 -3.52 -10.74 15.17
CA GLY A 268 -4.72 -11.54 14.98
C GLY A 268 -4.58 -12.54 13.82
N GLY A 269 -5.70 -12.93 13.22
CA GLY A 269 -5.73 -14.00 12.23
C GLY A 269 -5.76 -15.39 12.88
N HIS A 270 -5.51 -16.41 12.07
CA HIS A 270 -5.52 -17.80 12.51
C HIS A 270 -4.32 -18.58 11.92
N PRO A 271 -3.77 -19.59 12.61
CA PRO A 271 -2.66 -20.40 12.09
C PRO A 271 -2.92 -21.05 10.71
N ARG A 272 -4.18 -21.31 10.33
CA ARG A 272 -4.55 -21.79 9.00
C ARG A 272 -4.20 -20.81 7.86
N MET A 273 -3.97 -19.53 8.17
CA MET A 273 -3.47 -18.57 7.18
C MET A 273 -2.04 -18.87 6.71
N ALA A 274 -1.29 -19.72 7.43
CA ALA A 274 0.01 -20.22 6.99
C ALA A 274 -0.15 -21.26 5.86
N THR A 275 -0.78 -20.86 4.77
CA THR A 275 -0.99 -21.65 3.56
C THR A 275 -0.61 -20.88 2.31
N GLY A 276 -0.27 -21.62 1.24
CA GLY A 276 0.03 -20.97 -0.05
C GLY A 276 -1.18 -20.15 -0.55
N GLY A 277 -0.90 -19.00 -1.13
CA GLY A 277 -1.91 -18.08 -1.64
C GLY A 277 -2.34 -16.97 -0.69
N THR A 278 -2.03 -17.05 0.62
CA THR A 278 -2.41 -15.98 1.56
C THR A 278 -1.68 -14.67 1.25
N GLY A 279 -0.40 -14.73 0.83
CA GLY A 279 0.35 -13.56 0.36
C GLY A 279 -0.28 -12.95 -0.89
N ASP A 280 -0.64 -13.79 -1.88
CA ASP A 280 -1.28 -13.34 -3.11
C ASP A 280 -2.62 -12.62 -2.84
N LEU A 281 -3.41 -13.14 -1.88
CA LEU A 281 -4.65 -12.49 -1.45
C LEU A 281 -4.38 -11.12 -0.80
N LEU A 282 -3.35 -11.01 0.04
CA LEU A 282 -2.95 -9.73 0.65
C LEU A 282 -2.51 -8.74 -0.43
N ALA A 283 -1.59 -9.14 -1.31
CA ALA A 283 -1.08 -8.28 -2.38
C ALA A 283 -2.20 -7.80 -3.31
N GLY A 284 -3.12 -8.70 -3.69
CA GLY A 284 -4.31 -8.36 -4.47
C GLY A 284 -5.26 -7.40 -3.74
N THR A 285 -5.44 -7.57 -2.42
CA THR A 285 -6.25 -6.66 -1.61
C THR A 285 -5.63 -5.26 -1.58
N VAL A 286 -4.31 -5.17 -1.38
CA VAL A 286 -3.58 -3.88 -1.42
C VAL A 286 -3.73 -3.22 -2.78
N ALA A 287 -3.50 -3.95 -3.87
CA ALA A 287 -3.62 -3.42 -5.23
C ALA A 287 -5.04 -2.90 -5.52
N GLY A 288 -6.07 -3.64 -5.11
CA GLY A 288 -7.46 -3.22 -5.26
C GLY A 288 -7.80 -1.96 -4.45
N LEU A 289 -7.20 -1.75 -3.28
CA LEU A 289 -7.39 -0.54 -2.47
C LEU A 289 -6.62 0.66 -3.06
N LEU A 290 -5.39 0.44 -3.57
CA LEU A 290 -4.65 1.47 -4.30
C LEU A 290 -5.41 1.96 -5.53
N ALA A 291 -5.95 1.03 -6.31
CA ALA A 291 -6.74 1.37 -7.50
C ALA A 291 -8.01 2.17 -7.19
N GLN A 292 -8.55 2.04 -5.99
CA GLN A 292 -9.67 2.84 -5.51
C GLN A 292 -9.23 4.20 -4.93
N GLY A 293 -7.95 4.59 -5.08
CA GLY A 293 -7.42 5.89 -4.68
C GLY A 293 -6.98 6.00 -3.23
N MET A 294 -6.85 4.88 -2.51
CA MET A 294 -6.26 4.92 -1.16
C MET A 294 -4.74 5.14 -1.24
N THR A 295 -4.21 5.89 -0.28
CA THR A 295 -2.74 6.01 -0.15
C THR A 295 -2.10 4.65 0.19
N PRO A 296 -0.83 4.39 -0.20
CA PRO A 296 -0.14 3.15 0.13
C PRO A 296 -0.18 2.79 1.61
N TRP A 297 -0.04 3.78 2.50
CA TRP A 297 -0.12 3.55 3.95
C TRP A 297 -1.51 3.09 4.40
N SER A 298 -2.55 3.79 3.98
CA SER A 298 -3.94 3.46 4.35
C SER A 298 -4.39 2.12 3.74
N ALA A 299 -4.04 1.87 2.48
CA ALA A 299 -4.32 0.61 1.79
C ALA A 299 -3.65 -0.58 2.48
N SER A 300 -2.37 -0.45 2.84
CA SER A 300 -1.61 -1.49 3.54
C SER A 300 -2.21 -1.85 4.90
N ARG A 301 -2.55 -0.84 5.71
CA ARG A 301 -3.17 -1.04 7.02
C ARG A 301 -4.51 -1.74 6.92
N LEU A 302 -5.38 -1.24 6.06
CA LEU A 302 -6.71 -1.84 5.86
C LEU A 302 -6.62 -3.25 5.30
N ALA A 303 -5.76 -3.50 4.31
CA ALA A 303 -5.56 -4.83 3.73
C ALA A 303 -5.11 -5.84 4.78
N CYS A 304 -4.08 -5.52 5.57
CA CYS A 304 -3.62 -6.40 6.65
C CYS A 304 -4.74 -6.69 7.65
N TYR A 305 -5.49 -5.67 8.08
CA TYR A 305 -6.60 -5.85 9.01
C TYR A 305 -7.70 -6.75 8.44
N VAL A 306 -8.15 -6.51 7.21
CA VAL A 306 -9.18 -7.32 6.53
C VAL A 306 -8.73 -8.77 6.39
N MET A 307 -7.49 -9.01 6.00
CA MET A 307 -6.93 -10.37 5.89
C MET A 307 -6.92 -11.10 7.24
N ARG A 308 -6.54 -10.41 8.33
CA ARG A 308 -6.55 -11.00 9.68
C ARG A 308 -7.96 -11.33 10.15
N VAL A 309 -8.93 -10.44 9.93
CA VAL A 309 -10.33 -10.69 10.26
C VAL A 309 -10.89 -11.86 9.45
N ALA A 310 -10.65 -11.90 8.13
CA ALA A 310 -11.07 -13.00 7.27
C ALA A 310 -10.49 -14.34 7.75
N GLY A 311 -9.20 -14.38 8.11
CA GLY A 311 -8.56 -15.57 8.65
C GLY A 311 -9.16 -16.06 9.97
N MET A 312 -9.61 -15.15 10.84
CA MET A 312 -10.35 -15.53 12.06
C MET A 312 -11.74 -16.06 11.77
N MET A 313 -12.45 -15.49 10.80
CA MET A 313 -13.80 -15.92 10.42
C MET A 313 -13.80 -17.34 9.85
N THR A 314 -12.87 -17.65 8.96
CA THR A 314 -12.74 -18.98 8.34
C THR A 314 -12.23 -20.07 9.30
N ALA A 315 -11.75 -19.70 10.47
CA ALA A 315 -11.31 -20.65 11.49
C ALA A 315 -12.47 -21.35 12.21
N ASN A 316 -13.67 -20.76 12.15
CA ASN A 316 -14.87 -21.25 12.82
C ASN A 316 -15.76 -22.10 11.90
N GLU A 317 -15.36 -22.27 10.64
CA GLU A 317 -15.99 -23.16 9.66
C GLU A 317 -15.17 -24.48 9.50
#